data_bc59091b33c163cae4848d766d6dd634
#
_entry.id   bc59091b33c163cae4848d766d6dd634
#
_cell.length_a   1.000
_cell.length_b   1.000
_cell.length_c   1.000
_cell.angle_alpha   90.00
_cell.angle_beta   90.00
_cell.angle_gamma   90.00
#
_symmetry.space_group_name_H-M   'P 1'
#
loop_
_entity.id
_entity.type
_entity.pdbx_description
1 polymer ?
#
loop_
_entity_poly.entity_id
_entity_poly.type
_entity_poly.pdbx_seq_one_letter_code
_entity_poly.pdbx_strand_id
1 'polypeptide(L)'
;MEMDFTYSNEKFLVKFQKNDYWLYFLESRKYELKDYFFKIHISATVYNYKEIFKVVLPILFEKKVQFKIINGEKHLEKINTGEYGYSQIGKIITIYPENETELMYLLEELYRKTKGYSSIEIPSDFRYKNSEVVYYRYGEFIDSGGKDKRVKTIPSDIYNPILDYSIKRYRRIPEEYHLIKILSARG
;
A
#
# COMPACT_ATOMS: atom_id res chain seq x y z
N MET A 1 0.50 -6.29 23.15
CA MET A 1 0.01 -7.54 22.57
C MET A 1 0.64 -7.63 21.16
N GLU A 2 1.68 -8.43 21.05
CA GLU A 2 2.27 -8.74 19.75
C GLU A 2 1.20 -9.38 18.89
N MET A 3 1.08 -8.95 17.64
CA MET A 3 0.26 -9.67 16.69
C MET A 3 0.96 -11.00 16.41
N ASP A 4 0.41 -12.07 16.95
CA ASP A 4 0.92 -13.41 16.77
C ASP A 4 0.54 -13.88 15.36
N PHE A 5 1.42 -13.58 14.40
CA PHE A 5 1.32 -14.09 13.03
C PHE A 5 1.98 -15.45 12.95
N THR A 6 1.41 -16.44 13.61
CA THR A 6 1.78 -17.84 13.40
C THR A 6 1.28 -18.31 12.03
N TYR A 7 1.88 -17.79 11.00
CA TYR A 7 1.91 -18.44 9.70
C TYR A 7 3.16 -19.31 9.64
N SER A 8 2.96 -20.60 9.84
CA SER A 8 3.98 -21.65 9.70
C SER A 8 4.42 -21.80 8.23
N ASN A 9 5.14 -20.83 7.71
CA ASN A 9 5.82 -20.96 6.43
C ASN A 9 7.25 -20.45 6.58
N GLU A 10 8.19 -21.37 6.72
CA GLU A 10 9.62 -21.20 6.93
C GLU A 10 10.37 -20.43 5.81
N LYS A 11 9.66 -19.81 4.88
CA LYS A 11 10.24 -19.21 3.66
C LYS A 11 10.27 -17.69 3.61
N PHE A 12 9.78 -16.99 4.63
CA PHE A 12 9.78 -15.53 4.61
C PHE A 12 10.87 -14.96 5.52
N LEU A 13 11.81 -14.23 4.91
CA LEU A 13 12.72 -13.38 5.64
C LEU A 13 11.97 -12.16 6.15
N VAL A 14 11.60 -12.12 7.42
CA VAL A 14 11.11 -10.90 8.07
C VAL A 14 12.32 -10.02 8.33
N LYS A 15 12.44 -8.92 7.61
CA LYS A 15 13.43 -7.88 7.91
C LYS A 15 12.79 -6.77 8.71
N PHE A 16 13.25 -6.58 9.93
CA PHE A 16 12.93 -5.38 10.71
C PHE A 16 13.72 -4.21 10.13
N GLN A 17 13.00 -3.13 9.77
CA GLN A 17 13.66 -1.87 9.45
C GLN A 17 13.68 -0.95 10.68
N LYS A 18 14.50 0.10 10.58
CA LYS A 18 14.81 1.12 11.58
C LYS A 18 13.60 1.82 12.22
N ASN A 19 12.41 1.66 11.65
CA ASN A 19 11.13 2.10 12.19
C ASN A 19 10.36 0.88 12.68
N ASP A 20 10.21 0.73 13.98
CA ASP A 20 9.61 -0.44 14.66
C ASP A 20 8.15 -0.73 14.28
N TYR A 21 7.52 0.08 13.43
CA TYR A 21 6.11 -0.03 13.10
C TYR A 21 5.79 -0.78 11.79
N TRP A 22 6.79 -1.29 11.06
CA TRP A 22 6.59 -2.11 9.86
C TRP A 22 7.26 -3.48 9.99
N LEU A 23 6.52 -4.54 9.66
CA LEU A 23 7.04 -5.86 9.39
C LEU A 23 7.11 -6.08 7.89
N TYR A 24 8.29 -6.43 7.38
CA TYR A 24 8.55 -6.64 5.95
C TYR A 24 8.58 -8.14 5.64
N PHE A 25 7.82 -8.54 4.64
CA PHE A 25 7.80 -9.86 4.06
C PHE A 25 8.44 -9.79 2.67
N LEU A 26 9.74 -10.05 2.64
CA LEU A 26 10.54 -10.05 1.44
C LEU A 26 10.86 -11.49 1.13
N GLU A 27 10.25 -12.05 0.09
CA GLU A 27 10.67 -13.37 -0.37
C GLU A 27 12.03 -13.26 -1.06
N SER A 28 12.79 -14.34 -1.03
CA SER A 28 14.07 -14.50 -1.76
C SER A 28 13.88 -14.60 -3.28
N ARG A 29 12.81 -14.03 -3.82
CA ARG A 29 12.69 -13.86 -5.26
C ARG A 29 13.82 -12.99 -5.75
N LYS A 30 14.50 -13.47 -6.77
CA LYS A 30 15.62 -12.81 -7.45
C LYS A 30 15.18 -11.63 -8.31
N TYR A 31 14.11 -10.91 -7.98
CA TYR A 31 13.81 -9.69 -8.71
C TYR A 31 14.17 -8.47 -7.87
N GLU A 32 14.83 -7.55 -8.50
CA GLU A 32 15.10 -6.25 -7.91
C GLU A 32 13.79 -5.46 -7.85
N LEU A 33 13.49 -4.87 -6.69
CA LEU A 33 12.39 -3.91 -6.59
C LEU A 33 12.67 -2.77 -7.56
N LYS A 34 11.67 -2.43 -8.36
CA LYS A 34 11.73 -1.25 -9.23
C LYS A 34 11.88 0.01 -8.37
N ASP A 35 12.60 1.00 -8.87
CA ASP A 35 12.69 2.30 -8.19
C ASP A 35 11.31 2.92 -8.04
N TYR A 36 10.49 2.85 -9.09
CA TYR A 36 9.13 3.38 -9.16
C TYR A 36 8.20 2.40 -9.85
N PHE A 37 7.09 2.08 -9.19
CA PHE A 37 5.99 1.33 -9.77
C PHE A 37 4.71 1.52 -8.96
N PHE A 38 3.66 0.78 -9.29
CA PHE A 38 2.44 0.77 -8.51
C PHE A 38 2.63 0.02 -7.20
N LYS A 39 2.05 0.58 -6.15
CA LYS A 39 1.84 -0.09 -4.87
C LYS A 39 0.34 -0.30 -4.68
N ILE A 40 -0.02 -1.42 -4.05
CA ILE A 40 -1.36 -1.63 -3.54
C ILE A 40 -1.31 -1.39 -2.04
N HIS A 41 -2.29 -0.68 -1.53
CA HIS A 41 -2.44 -0.47 -0.09
C HIS A 41 -3.79 -1.03 0.37
N ILE A 42 -3.75 -1.71 1.51
CA ILE A 42 -4.94 -2.22 2.17
C ILE A 42 -5.23 -1.36 3.38
N SER A 43 -6.48 -0.93 3.50
CA SER A 43 -6.98 -0.21 4.67
C SER A 43 -7.77 -1.14 5.59
N ALA A 44 -7.65 -0.93 6.89
CA ALA A 44 -8.50 -1.53 7.91
C ALA A 44 -8.56 -0.66 9.15
N THR A 45 -9.59 -0.88 9.95
CA THR A 45 -9.75 -0.27 11.27
C THR A 45 -9.26 -1.21 12.35
N VAL A 46 -9.12 -0.71 13.58
CA VAL A 46 -8.82 -1.55 14.78
C VAL A 46 -9.87 -2.63 15.03
N TYR A 47 -11.08 -2.44 14.52
CA TYR A 47 -12.20 -3.37 14.73
C TYR A 47 -12.22 -4.54 13.75
N ASN A 48 -11.67 -4.37 12.55
CA ASN A 48 -11.79 -5.36 11.47
C ASN A 48 -10.47 -5.80 10.84
N TYR A 49 -9.32 -5.27 11.26
CA TYR A 49 -8.04 -5.62 10.64
C TYR A 49 -7.73 -7.12 10.68
N LYS A 50 -8.14 -7.82 11.76
CA LYS A 50 -7.93 -9.27 11.88
C LYS A 50 -8.68 -10.05 10.82
N GLU A 51 -9.92 -9.65 10.54
CA GLU A 51 -10.74 -10.28 9.49
C GLU A 51 -10.20 -9.96 8.09
N ILE A 52 -9.78 -8.72 7.86
CA ILE A 52 -9.14 -8.32 6.60
C ILE A 52 -7.83 -9.08 6.40
N PHE A 53 -7.00 -9.22 7.42
CA PHE A 53 -5.76 -10.01 7.35
C PHE A 53 -6.03 -11.47 7.02
N LYS A 54 -7.04 -12.10 7.60
CA LYS A 54 -7.41 -13.50 7.30
C LYS A 54 -7.73 -13.73 5.83
N VAL A 55 -8.27 -12.75 5.13
CA VAL A 55 -8.61 -12.89 3.71
C VAL A 55 -7.53 -12.38 2.77
N VAL A 56 -6.71 -11.41 3.19
CA VAL A 56 -5.68 -10.79 2.36
C VAL A 56 -4.36 -11.56 2.42
N LEU A 57 -3.86 -11.88 3.61
CA LEU A 57 -2.52 -12.46 3.76
C LEU A 57 -2.35 -13.81 3.03
N PRO A 58 -3.33 -14.73 3.02
CA PRO A 58 -3.19 -15.97 2.25
C PRO A 58 -2.93 -15.75 0.76
N ILE A 59 -3.56 -14.72 0.16
CA ILE A 59 -3.33 -14.37 -1.25
C ILE A 59 -1.88 -13.92 -1.46
N LEU A 60 -1.38 -13.06 -0.57
CA LEU A 60 -0.03 -12.52 -0.67
C LEU A 60 1.02 -13.62 -0.50
N PHE A 61 0.81 -14.54 0.44
CA PHE A 61 1.70 -15.68 0.66
C PHE A 61 1.67 -16.68 -0.51
N GLU A 62 0.49 -17.03 -1.01
CA GLU A 62 0.33 -17.93 -2.16
C GLU A 62 1.03 -17.38 -3.40
N LYS A 63 0.84 -16.10 -3.68
CA LYS A 63 1.45 -15.42 -4.83
C LYS A 63 2.92 -15.06 -4.61
N LYS A 64 3.41 -15.21 -3.39
CA LYS A 64 4.79 -14.89 -3.04
C LYS A 64 5.19 -13.44 -3.39
N VAL A 65 4.23 -12.54 -3.37
CA VAL A 65 4.48 -11.13 -3.61
C VAL A 65 5.14 -10.49 -2.39
N GLN A 66 5.97 -9.49 -2.61
CA GLN A 66 6.57 -8.74 -1.52
C GLN A 66 5.58 -7.75 -0.92
N PHE A 67 5.55 -7.65 0.39
CA PHE A 67 4.69 -6.72 1.11
C PHE A 67 5.25 -6.36 2.48
N LYS A 68 4.69 -5.32 3.08
CA LYS A 68 4.89 -4.99 4.49
C LYS A 68 3.53 -4.78 5.17
N ILE A 69 3.49 -5.03 6.45
CA ILE A 69 2.31 -4.82 7.29
C ILE A 69 2.65 -3.98 8.51
N ILE A 70 1.63 -3.33 9.05
CA ILE A 70 1.77 -2.58 10.30
C ILE A 70 2.08 -3.53 11.47
N ASN A 71 3.01 -3.15 12.33
CA ASN A 71 3.46 -3.96 13.46
C ASN A 71 2.64 -3.65 14.72
N GLY A 72 1.50 -4.28 14.86
CA GLY A 72 0.69 -4.21 16.06
C GLY A 72 -0.41 -3.15 16.04
N GLU A 73 -1.39 -3.36 16.93
CA GLU A 73 -2.60 -2.56 17.03
C GLU A 73 -2.32 -1.10 17.40
N LYS A 74 -1.36 -0.86 18.29
CA LYS A 74 -0.92 0.49 18.67
C LYS A 74 -0.43 1.31 17.46
N HIS A 75 0.31 0.67 16.54
CA HIS A 75 0.79 1.33 15.33
C HIS A 75 -0.32 1.46 14.29
N LEU A 76 -1.27 0.54 14.27
CA LEU A 76 -2.46 0.64 13.44
C LEU A 76 -3.34 1.83 13.84
N GLU A 77 -3.55 2.06 15.13
CA GLU A 77 -4.23 3.27 15.61
C GLU A 77 -3.52 4.53 15.14
N LYS A 78 -2.21 4.60 15.33
CA LYS A 78 -1.39 5.76 14.96
C LYS A 78 -1.38 6.06 13.47
N ILE A 79 -1.31 5.03 12.62
CA ILE A 79 -1.36 5.22 11.18
C ILE A 79 -2.74 5.71 10.73
N ASN A 80 -3.80 5.20 11.36
CA ASN A 80 -5.17 5.58 11.06
C ASN A 80 -5.52 7.00 11.52
N THR A 81 -4.93 7.45 12.62
CA THR A 81 -5.11 8.83 13.14
C THR A 81 -4.19 9.86 12.47
N GLY A 82 -3.27 9.41 11.61
CA GLY A 82 -2.36 10.29 10.87
C GLY A 82 -1.10 10.69 11.63
N GLU A 83 -0.82 10.10 12.80
CA GLU A 83 0.40 10.39 13.56
C GLU A 83 1.69 10.11 12.76
N TYR A 84 1.65 9.20 11.78
CA TYR A 84 2.78 8.90 10.89
C TYR A 84 2.79 9.73 9.60
N GLY A 85 1.97 10.78 9.56
CA GLY A 85 1.87 11.71 8.44
C GLY A 85 0.79 11.35 7.42
N TYR A 86 0.35 12.37 6.70
CA TYR A 86 -0.77 12.30 5.75
C TYR A 86 -0.62 11.16 4.73
N SER A 87 0.59 10.96 4.21
CA SER A 87 0.85 9.95 3.19
C SER A 87 0.73 8.50 3.69
N GLN A 88 0.63 8.30 5.00
CA GLN A 88 0.55 6.99 5.62
C GLN A 88 -0.86 6.63 6.09
N ILE A 89 -1.77 7.60 6.18
CA ILE A 89 -3.13 7.38 6.69
C ILE A 89 -3.78 6.16 6.03
N GLY A 90 -4.25 5.23 6.84
CA GLY A 90 -4.99 4.05 6.44
C GLY A 90 -4.18 2.91 5.81
N LYS A 91 -2.89 3.07 5.58
CA LYS A 91 -2.05 2.09 4.90
C LYS A 91 -1.53 1.02 5.85
N ILE A 92 -2.34 0.02 6.14
CA ILE A 92 -1.94 -1.05 7.07
C ILE A 92 -1.15 -2.18 6.42
N ILE A 93 -1.35 -2.40 5.12
CA ILE A 93 -0.52 -3.30 4.29
C ILE A 93 -0.08 -2.50 3.05
N THR A 94 1.20 -2.62 2.70
CA THR A 94 1.73 -2.14 1.42
C THR A 94 2.23 -3.33 0.62
N ILE A 95 1.73 -3.52 -0.59
CA ILE A 95 2.06 -4.62 -1.48
C ILE A 95 2.83 -4.05 -2.67
N TYR A 96 3.86 -4.78 -3.11
CA TYR A 96 4.79 -4.38 -4.17
C TYR A 96 4.69 -5.34 -5.36
N PRO A 97 3.73 -5.15 -6.29
CA PRO A 97 3.63 -5.98 -7.48
C PRO A 97 4.86 -5.88 -8.37
N GLU A 98 5.24 -6.98 -9.00
CA GLU A 98 6.40 -7.04 -9.88
C GLU A 98 6.16 -6.40 -11.25
N ASN A 99 4.94 -6.55 -11.78
CA ASN A 99 4.57 -6.09 -13.11
C ASN A 99 3.07 -5.78 -13.22
N GLU A 100 2.64 -5.28 -14.36
CA GLU A 100 1.24 -4.90 -14.59
C GLU A 100 0.27 -6.08 -14.51
N THR A 101 0.67 -7.24 -14.97
CA THR A 101 -0.17 -8.47 -14.91
C THR A 101 -0.43 -8.87 -13.46
N GLU A 102 0.61 -8.89 -12.63
CA GLU A 102 0.48 -9.18 -11.21
C GLU A 102 -0.32 -8.09 -10.48
N LEU A 103 -0.07 -6.81 -10.81
CA LEU A 103 -0.83 -5.68 -10.26
C LEU A 103 -2.33 -5.85 -10.49
N MET A 104 -2.74 -6.08 -11.75
CA MET A 104 -4.16 -6.21 -12.10
C MET A 104 -4.80 -7.43 -11.47
N TYR A 105 -4.10 -8.56 -11.44
CA TYR A 105 -4.55 -9.77 -10.76
C TYR A 105 -4.78 -9.52 -9.27
N LEU A 106 -3.80 -8.93 -8.58
CA LEU A 106 -3.88 -8.66 -7.14
C LEU A 106 -5.00 -7.66 -6.81
N LEU A 107 -5.13 -6.58 -7.59
CA LEU A 107 -6.19 -5.60 -7.40
C LEU A 107 -7.58 -6.25 -7.48
N GLU A 108 -7.81 -7.09 -8.50
CA GLU A 108 -9.10 -7.74 -8.69
C GLU A 108 -9.38 -8.81 -7.62
N GLU A 109 -8.39 -9.64 -7.29
CA GLU A 109 -8.56 -10.71 -6.29
C GLU A 109 -8.76 -10.13 -4.89
N LEU A 110 -7.97 -9.13 -4.51
CA LEU A 110 -8.10 -8.44 -3.24
C LEU A 110 -9.46 -7.72 -3.14
N TYR A 111 -9.89 -7.05 -4.20
CA TYR A 111 -11.21 -6.43 -4.27
C TYR A 111 -12.33 -7.44 -4.04
N ARG A 112 -12.28 -8.56 -4.75
CA ARG A 112 -13.29 -9.62 -4.65
C ARG A 112 -13.35 -10.21 -3.24
N LYS A 113 -12.21 -10.44 -2.61
CA LYS A 113 -12.10 -11.04 -1.27
C LYS A 113 -12.45 -10.08 -0.13
N THR A 114 -12.26 -8.79 -0.35
CA THR A 114 -12.56 -7.76 0.66
C THR A 114 -13.89 -7.05 0.42
N LYS A 115 -14.67 -7.51 -0.55
CA LYS A 115 -15.99 -6.96 -0.83
C LYS A 115 -16.90 -7.08 0.39
N GLY A 116 -17.51 -5.96 0.77
CA GLY A 116 -18.39 -5.89 1.95
C GLY A 116 -17.71 -5.47 3.25
N TYR A 117 -16.38 -5.37 3.26
CA TYR A 117 -15.69 -4.72 4.38
C TYR A 117 -15.64 -3.21 4.19
N SER A 118 -15.84 -2.48 5.28
CA SER A 118 -15.68 -1.03 5.34
C SER A 118 -14.37 -0.67 6.01
N SER A 119 -13.77 0.47 5.61
CA SER A 119 -12.58 0.98 6.26
C SER A 119 -12.45 2.49 6.08
N ILE A 120 -11.37 3.05 6.64
CA ILE A 120 -11.06 4.46 6.45
C ILE A 120 -10.48 4.70 5.06
N GLU A 121 -10.77 5.87 4.51
CA GLU A 121 -10.19 6.27 3.23
C GLU A 121 -8.67 6.45 3.34
N ILE A 122 -7.95 6.04 2.30
CA ILE A 122 -6.54 6.38 2.11
C ILE A 122 -6.49 7.64 1.22
N PRO A 123 -6.33 8.84 1.79
CA PRO A 123 -6.56 10.08 1.05
C PRO A 123 -5.47 10.36 -0.01
N SER A 124 -4.30 9.76 0.14
CA SER A 124 -3.17 9.92 -0.80
C SER A 124 -3.23 9.00 -2.02
N ASP A 125 -4.19 8.08 -2.08
CA ASP A 125 -4.23 7.01 -3.07
C ASP A 125 -5.50 7.03 -3.92
N PHE A 126 -5.52 6.27 -5.00
CA PHE A 126 -6.73 5.98 -5.76
C PHE A 126 -7.42 4.76 -5.18
N ARG A 127 -8.72 4.86 -5.01
CA ARG A 127 -9.57 3.73 -4.64
C ARG A 127 -9.70 2.79 -5.84
N TYR A 128 -9.55 1.49 -5.61
CA TYR A 128 -9.83 0.51 -6.65
C TYR A 128 -11.34 0.24 -6.74
N LYS A 129 -11.93 0.54 -7.89
CA LYS A 129 -13.39 0.44 -8.10
C LYS A 129 -14.15 1.16 -6.96
N ASN A 130 -15.11 0.50 -6.34
CA ASN A 130 -15.85 1.00 -5.19
C ASN A 130 -15.38 0.38 -3.85
N SER A 131 -14.18 -0.18 -3.79
CA SER A 131 -13.63 -0.76 -2.56
C SER A 131 -13.40 0.31 -1.49
N GLU A 132 -13.75 0.02 -0.26
CA GLU A 132 -13.33 0.83 0.89
C GLU A 132 -12.03 0.32 1.53
N VAL A 133 -11.49 -0.80 1.03
CA VAL A 133 -10.32 -1.49 1.59
C VAL A 133 -9.12 -1.44 0.67
N VAL A 134 -9.31 -1.57 -0.65
CA VAL A 134 -8.24 -1.70 -1.65
C VAL A 134 -8.00 -0.39 -2.36
N TYR A 135 -6.76 0.09 -2.26
CA TYR A 135 -6.28 1.32 -2.88
C TYR A 135 -4.98 1.07 -3.63
N TYR A 136 -4.61 1.96 -4.53
CA TYR A 136 -3.35 1.88 -5.25
C TYR A 136 -2.80 3.26 -5.55
N ARG A 137 -1.48 3.31 -5.73
CA ARG A 137 -0.80 4.52 -6.21
C ARG A 137 0.48 4.15 -6.94
N TYR A 138 0.90 5.04 -7.82
CA TYR A 138 2.24 4.99 -8.41
C TYR A 138 3.23 5.73 -7.50
N GLY A 139 4.34 5.11 -7.18
CA GLY A 139 5.30 5.71 -6.26
C GLY A 139 6.62 4.98 -6.15
N GLU A 140 7.54 5.59 -5.43
CA GLU A 140 8.85 5.04 -5.13
C GLU A 140 8.73 3.81 -4.22
N PHE A 141 9.44 2.72 -4.55
CA PHE A 141 9.45 1.50 -3.75
C PHE A 141 10.49 1.57 -2.63
N ILE A 142 11.63 2.19 -2.91
CA ILE A 142 12.71 2.38 -1.97
C ILE A 142 12.63 3.81 -1.45
N ASP A 143 12.61 3.99 -0.14
CA ASP A 143 12.69 5.30 0.46
C ASP A 143 14.11 5.86 0.29
N SER A 144 14.29 6.68 -0.72
CA SER A 144 15.53 7.40 -1.00
C SER A 144 15.68 8.68 -0.15
N GLY A 145 15.06 8.72 1.04
CA GLY A 145 15.13 9.86 1.95
C GLY A 145 14.21 11.02 1.56
N GLY A 146 13.04 10.70 1.01
CA GLY A 146 12.01 11.68 0.68
C GLY A 146 12.29 12.50 -0.58
N LYS A 147 13.32 12.17 -1.32
CA LYS A 147 13.60 12.78 -2.63
C LYS A 147 12.87 12.05 -3.74
N ASP A 148 11.56 12.18 -3.78
CA ASP A 148 10.81 11.77 -4.96
C ASP A 148 11.25 12.62 -6.16
N LYS A 149 12.05 12.02 -7.05
CA LYS A 149 12.60 12.71 -8.22
C LYS A 149 11.52 13.30 -9.13
N ARG A 150 10.29 12.81 -9.07
CA ARG A 150 9.14 13.32 -9.83
C ARG A 150 8.61 14.66 -9.29
N VAL A 151 8.93 14.99 -8.04
CA VAL A 151 8.49 16.26 -7.41
C VAL A 151 9.33 17.44 -7.87
N LYS A 152 10.53 17.21 -8.38
CA LYS A 152 11.41 18.26 -8.89
C LYS A 152 10.84 19.04 -10.09
N THR A 153 9.79 18.55 -10.72
CA THR A 153 9.16 19.17 -11.89
C THR A 153 7.91 19.99 -11.57
N ILE A 154 7.50 20.09 -10.29
CA ILE A 154 6.39 20.94 -9.91
C ILE A 154 6.96 22.31 -9.51
N PRO A 155 6.61 23.38 -10.23
CA PRO A 155 7.06 24.73 -9.91
C PRO A 155 6.69 25.13 -8.47
N SER A 156 7.61 25.80 -7.80
CA SER A 156 7.46 26.23 -6.41
C SER A 156 6.32 27.24 -6.18
N ASP A 157 5.90 27.92 -7.22
CA ASP A 157 4.83 28.91 -7.23
C ASP A 157 3.40 28.31 -7.16
N ILE A 158 3.27 27.00 -7.42
CA ILE A 158 2.00 26.25 -7.24
C ILE A 158 1.90 25.65 -5.84
N TYR A 159 2.86 25.93 -5.00
CA TYR A 159 2.97 25.36 -3.66
C TYR A 159 1.94 25.93 -2.67
N ASN A 160 0.81 25.26 -2.53
CA ASN A 160 -0.06 25.44 -1.37
C ASN A 160 0.27 24.30 -0.37
N PRO A 161 0.92 24.62 0.77
CA PRO A 161 1.66 23.64 1.56
C PRO A 161 0.82 22.59 2.28
N ILE A 162 -0.51 22.71 2.36
CA ILE A 162 -1.26 21.91 3.33
C ILE A 162 -2.18 20.86 2.71
N LEU A 163 -2.82 21.07 1.58
CA LEU A 163 -3.84 20.14 1.06
C LEU A 163 -3.67 19.74 -0.40
N ASP A 164 -3.50 20.71 -1.28
CA ASP A 164 -3.56 20.46 -2.72
C ASP A 164 -2.30 19.75 -3.25
N TYR A 165 -1.15 20.11 -2.71
CA TYR A 165 0.14 19.60 -3.17
C TYR A 165 0.36 18.15 -2.80
N SER A 166 0.05 17.76 -1.57
CA SER A 166 0.22 16.38 -1.11
C SER A 166 -0.67 15.42 -1.89
N ILE A 167 -1.93 15.79 -2.14
CA ILE A 167 -2.89 14.99 -2.91
C ILE A 167 -2.41 14.84 -4.37
N LYS A 168 -2.05 15.93 -5.03
CA LYS A 168 -1.53 15.88 -6.41
C LYS A 168 -0.25 15.07 -6.52
N ARG A 169 0.66 15.25 -5.57
CA ARG A 169 1.93 14.51 -5.51
C ARG A 169 1.72 13.01 -5.42
N TYR A 170 0.87 12.57 -4.50
CA TYR A 170 0.67 11.14 -4.24
C TYR A 170 -0.26 10.46 -5.23
N ARG A 171 -1.08 11.20 -5.96
CA ARG A 171 -2.02 10.65 -6.95
C ARG A 171 -1.53 10.74 -8.40
N ARG A 172 -0.30 11.18 -8.63
CA ARG A 172 0.23 11.30 -9.98
C ARG A 172 0.59 9.92 -10.54
N ILE A 173 -0.06 9.54 -11.64
CA ILE A 173 0.25 8.35 -12.43
C ILE A 173 0.85 8.81 -13.76
N PRO A 174 2.02 8.27 -14.19
CA PRO A 174 2.58 8.53 -15.52
C PRO A 174 1.59 8.20 -16.64
N GLU A 175 1.68 8.91 -17.75
CA GLU A 175 0.73 8.77 -18.88
C GLU A 175 0.68 7.35 -19.43
N GLU A 176 1.80 6.68 -19.52
CA GLU A 176 1.89 5.28 -19.97
C GLU A 176 1.04 4.30 -19.14
N TYR A 177 0.66 4.68 -17.92
CA TYR A 177 -0.15 3.85 -17.02
C TYR A 177 -1.60 4.34 -16.85
N HIS A 178 -2.04 5.33 -17.61
CA HIS A 178 -3.42 5.85 -17.50
C HIS A 178 -4.48 4.79 -17.81
N LEU A 179 -4.16 3.81 -18.64
CA LEU A 179 -5.07 2.69 -18.93
C LEU A 179 -5.40 1.88 -17.67
N ILE A 180 -4.42 1.66 -16.80
CA ILE A 180 -4.63 0.95 -15.53
C ILE A 180 -5.64 1.73 -14.67
N LYS A 181 -5.52 3.05 -14.59
CA LYS A 181 -6.46 3.90 -13.87
C LYS A 181 -7.89 3.79 -14.43
N ILE A 182 -8.03 3.79 -15.75
CA ILE A 182 -9.34 3.65 -16.42
C ILE A 182 -9.96 2.29 -16.11
N LEU A 183 -9.18 1.22 -16.22
CA LEU A 183 -9.67 -0.15 -15.94
C LEU A 183 -10.04 -0.32 -14.46
N SER A 184 -9.29 0.27 -13.55
CA SER A 184 -9.55 0.20 -12.12
C SER A 184 -10.76 1.03 -11.66
N ALA A 185 -11.20 2.01 -12.44
CA ALA A 185 -12.37 2.83 -12.15
C ALA A 185 -13.69 2.20 -12.61
N ARG A 186 -13.64 1.20 -13.50
CA ARG A 186 -14.81 0.45 -13.98
C ARG A 186 -15.18 -0.63 -12.98
N GLY A 187 -16.12 -0.33 -12.12
CA GLY A 187 -16.63 -1.24 -11.11
C GLY A 187 -18.12 -1.24 -11.01
#